data_c5490a393fb1e28a4719efca894999bc
#
_entry.id   c5490a393fb1e28a4719efca894999bc
#
_cell.length_a   1.000
_cell.length_b   1.000
_cell.length_c   1.000
_cell.angle_alpha   90.00
_cell.angle_beta   90.00
_cell.angle_gamma   90.00
#
_symmetry.space_group_name_H-M   'P 1'
#
loop_
_entity.id
_entity.type
_entity.pdbx_description
1 polymer ?
#
loop_
_entity_poly.entity_id
_entity_poly.type
_entity_poly.pdbx_seq_one_letter_code
_entity_poly.pdbx_strand_id
1 'polypeptide(L)'
;MRIFFALELMPSAMLEITTWRDRSFRGLTAGGTAHPVPPGNFHITLAFMGDVAEHKREVLCDRVSQSLDQAPIETVSLTIDELGYWQRQGILWLGPSRCPPELQQLANRLKGLGSRVGGKQDNKLFRAHITLFRRCKLPPPPPLEPPDFSLHHRDFVLLESCQGKRGVSYHTLQRWPLSA
;
A
#
# COMPACT_ATOMS: atom_id res chain seq x y z
N MET A 1 -0.54 -9.45 16.64
CA MET A 1 -0.12 -9.55 15.22
C MET A 1 -0.68 -8.35 14.49
N ARG A 2 0.20 -7.49 14.00
CA ARG A 2 -0.17 -6.26 13.29
C ARG A 2 -0.32 -6.55 11.80
N ILE A 3 -1.54 -6.46 11.28
CA ILE A 3 -1.85 -6.91 9.92
C ILE A 3 -2.59 -5.85 9.10
N PHE A 4 -2.44 -5.94 7.78
CA PHE A 4 -3.12 -5.09 6.82
C PHE A 4 -3.22 -5.77 5.44
N PHE A 5 -4.24 -5.42 4.68
CA PHE A 5 -4.37 -5.85 3.29
C PHE A 5 -3.64 -4.89 2.37
N ALA A 6 -3.01 -5.43 1.33
CA ALA A 6 -2.22 -4.63 0.40
C ALA A 6 -2.19 -5.21 -1.01
N LEU A 7 -1.88 -4.32 -1.97
CA LEU A 7 -1.39 -4.71 -3.29
C LEU A 7 0.13 -4.64 -3.28
N GLU A 8 0.77 -5.73 -3.66
CA GLU A 8 2.23 -5.78 -3.85
C GLU A 8 2.59 -5.28 -5.24
N LEU A 9 3.81 -4.73 -5.38
CA LEU A 9 4.36 -4.36 -6.68
C LEU A 9 5.19 -5.50 -7.25
N MET A 10 5.17 -5.65 -8.57
CA MET A 10 6.11 -6.53 -9.26
C MET A 10 7.54 -5.99 -9.18
N PRO A 11 8.57 -6.85 -9.21
CA PRO A 11 9.96 -6.40 -9.16
C PRO A 11 10.33 -5.36 -10.21
N SER A 12 9.80 -5.46 -11.43
CA SER A 12 10.00 -4.47 -12.48
C SER A 12 9.47 -3.10 -12.11
N ALA A 13 8.28 -3.03 -11.52
CA ALA A 13 7.68 -1.77 -11.04
C ALA A 13 8.47 -1.18 -9.86
N MET A 14 8.91 -2.01 -8.93
CA MET A 14 9.78 -1.57 -7.82
C MET A 14 11.05 -0.91 -8.35
N LEU A 15 11.68 -1.50 -9.37
CA LEU A 15 12.90 -0.97 -9.98
C LEU A 15 12.66 0.36 -10.69
N GLU A 16 11.61 0.45 -11.49
CA GLU A 16 11.26 1.68 -12.21
C GLU A 16 10.98 2.84 -11.26
N ILE A 17 10.18 2.59 -10.23
CA ILE A 17 9.82 3.61 -9.23
C ILE A 17 11.06 4.02 -8.42
N THR A 18 11.89 3.06 -8.01
CA THR A 18 13.13 3.35 -7.27
C THR A 18 14.08 4.20 -8.09
N THR A 19 14.29 3.86 -9.34
CA THR A 19 15.16 4.62 -10.26
C THR A 19 14.66 6.06 -10.42
N TRP A 20 13.37 6.23 -10.67
CA TRP A 20 12.76 7.55 -10.77
C TRP A 20 12.88 8.35 -9.47
N ARG A 21 12.58 7.73 -8.33
CA ARG A 21 12.68 8.35 -7.00
C ARG A 21 14.08 8.84 -6.70
N ASP A 22 15.06 7.98 -6.88
CA ASP A 22 16.45 8.27 -6.51
C ASP A 22 17.07 9.33 -7.43
N ARG A 23 16.65 9.39 -8.68
CA ARG A 23 17.04 10.47 -9.61
C ARG A 23 16.39 11.80 -9.24
N SER A 24 15.12 11.77 -8.87
CA SER A 24 14.33 12.99 -8.59
C SER A 24 14.64 13.62 -7.23
N PHE A 25 15.03 12.80 -6.24
CA PHE A 25 15.14 13.24 -4.85
C PHE A 25 16.48 12.92 -4.19
N ARG A 26 17.56 13.06 -4.93
CA ARG A 26 18.93 12.79 -4.43
C ARG A 26 19.27 13.58 -3.15
N GLY A 27 18.83 14.83 -3.06
CA GLY A 27 19.09 15.70 -1.91
C GLY A 27 18.41 15.25 -0.62
N LEU A 28 17.30 14.53 -0.71
CA LEU A 28 16.57 14.05 0.47
C LEU A 28 17.33 12.95 1.20
N THR A 29 17.98 12.06 0.46
CA THR A 29 18.79 10.98 1.03
C THR A 29 20.13 11.47 1.54
N ALA A 30 20.80 12.35 0.78
CA ALA A 30 22.12 12.87 1.11
C ALA A 30 22.13 13.74 2.38
N GLY A 31 21.04 14.47 2.64
CA GLY A 31 20.93 15.37 3.80
C GLY A 31 20.41 14.72 5.08
N GLY A 32 20.02 13.46 5.06
CA GLY A 32 19.40 12.79 6.21
C GLY A 32 18.06 13.39 6.63
N THR A 33 17.41 14.17 5.76
CA THR A 33 16.16 14.88 6.05
C THR A 33 14.92 14.02 5.82
N ALA A 34 15.08 12.85 5.21
CA ALA A 34 14.02 11.89 4.95
C ALA A 34 14.56 10.46 4.95
N HIS A 35 13.70 9.50 5.21
CA HIS A 35 14.05 8.08 5.24
C HIS A 35 13.42 7.39 4.03
N PRO A 36 14.23 6.92 3.05
CA PRO A 36 13.70 6.22 1.89
C PRO A 36 13.11 4.88 2.30
N VAL A 37 11.92 4.58 1.79
CA VAL A 37 11.31 3.26 1.95
C VAL A 37 12.11 2.25 1.10
N PRO A 38 12.57 1.13 1.67
CA PRO A 38 13.22 0.09 0.86
C PRO A 38 12.31 -0.37 -0.28
N PRO A 39 12.83 -0.57 -1.50
CA PRO A 39 11.99 -0.94 -2.66
C PRO A 39 11.15 -2.19 -2.43
N GLY A 40 11.67 -3.17 -1.69
CA GLY A 40 10.94 -4.39 -1.32
C GLY A 40 9.74 -4.15 -0.40
N ASN A 41 9.64 -2.98 0.21
CA ASN A 41 8.52 -2.56 1.07
C ASN A 41 7.49 -1.70 0.33
N PHE A 42 7.67 -1.43 -0.95
CA PHE A 42 6.67 -0.69 -1.74
C PHE A 42 5.38 -1.52 -1.84
N HIS A 43 4.28 -0.90 -1.50
CA HIS A 43 2.95 -1.50 -1.59
C HIS A 43 1.89 -0.42 -1.59
N ILE A 44 0.66 -0.79 -1.95
CA ILE A 44 -0.52 0.03 -1.75
C ILE A 44 -1.34 -0.61 -0.64
N THR A 45 -1.47 0.06 0.50
CA THR A 45 -2.34 -0.43 1.59
C THR A 45 -3.79 -0.30 1.17
N LEU A 46 -4.54 -1.40 1.28
CA LEU A 46 -5.98 -1.44 0.98
C LEU A 46 -6.81 -1.18 2.23
N ALA A 47 -6.48 -1.84 3.33
CA ALA A 47 -7.18 -1.70 4.59
C ALA A 47 -6.28 -2.12 5.75
N PHE A 48 -6.16 -1.28 6.74
CA PHE A 48 -5.36 -1.54 7.93
C PHE A 48 -6.22 -2.12 9.04
N MET A 49 -5.80 -3.25 9.61
CA MET A 49 -6.55 -3.96 10.65
C MET A 49 -6.01 -3.69 12.06
N GLY A 50 -4.77 -3.26 12.20
CA GLY A 50 -4.10 -3.09 13.48
C GLY A 50 -3.68 -4.42 14.10
N ASP A 51 -3.62 -4.45 15.43
CA ASP A 51 -3.28 -5.66 16.16
C ASP A 51 -4.49 -6.58 16.25
N VAL A 52 -4.36 -7.78 15.69
CA VAL A 52 -5.43 -8.77 15.60
C VAL A 52 -4.95 -10.11 16.17
N ALA A 53 -5.77 -10.72 17.02
CA ALA A 53 -5.50 -12.04 17.56
C ALA A 53 -5.59 -13.13 16.46
N GLU A 54 -4.82 -14.21 16.62
CA GLU A 54 -4.72 -15.30 15.63
C GLU A 54 -6.08 -15.83 15.19
N HIS A 55 -6.93 -16.17 16.15
CA HIS A 55 -8.25 -16.72 15.85
C HIS A 55 -9.15 -15.74 15.07
N LYS A 56 -9.01 -14.44 15.30
CA LYS A 56 -9.75 -13.41 14.55
C LYS A 56 -9.21 -13.25 13.14
N ARG A 57 -7.89 -13.39 12.96
CA ARG A 57 -7.25 -13.40 11.65
C ARG A 57 -7.78 -14.55 10.79
N GLU A 58 -7.87 -15.75 11.37
CA GLU A 58 -8.41 -16.91 10.66
C GLU A 58 -9.86 -16.66 10.20
N VAL A 59 -10.70 -16.17 11.09
CA VAL A 59 -12.11 -15.81 10.76
C VAL A 59 -12.14 -14.75 9.66
N LEU A 60 -11.28 -13.74 9.72
CA LEU A 60 -11.20 -12.68 8.71
C LEU A 60 -10.82 -13.26 7.34
N CYS A 61 -9.81 -14.12 7.28
CA CYS A 61 -9.37 -14.75 6.02
C CYS A 61 -10.50 -15.60 5.40
N ASP A 62 -11.23 -16.37 6.20
CA ASP A 62 -12.36 -17.17 5.73
C ASP A 62 -13.48 -16.27 5.17
N ARG A 63 -13.79 -15.18 5.84
CA ARG A 63 -14.79 -14.21 5.37
C ARG A 63 -14.39 -13.51 4.08
N VAL A 64 -13.11 -13.18 3.92
CA VAL A 64 -12.59 -12.63 2.67
C VAL A 64 -12.77 -13.63 1.53
N SER A 65 -12.38 -14.88 1.73
CA SER A 65 -12.53 -15.94 0.74
C SER A 65 -13.99 -16.12 0.33
N GLN A 66 -14.90 -16.23 1.29
CA GLN A 66 -16.33 -16.36 1.04
C GLN A 66 -16.90 -15.16 0.29
N SER A 67 -16.52 -13.95 0.68
CA SER A 67 -16.99 -12.73 0.03
C SER A 67 -16.57 -12.65 -1.44
N LEU A 68 -15.35 -13.07 -1.76
CA LEU A 68 -14.86 -13.10 -3.15
C LEU A 68 -15.52 -14.21 -3.97
N ASP A 69 -15.82 -15.35 -3.36
CA ASP A 69 -16.54 -16.44 -4.04
C ASP A 69 -17.98 -16.03 -4.40
N GLN A 70 -18.64 -15.29 -3.52
CA GLN A 70 -20.02 -14.81 -3.73
C GLN A 70 -20.09 -13.64 -4.71
N ALA A 71 -19.12 -12.73 -4.64
CA ALA A 71 -19.06 -11.53 -5.48
C ALA A 71 -17.61 -11.23 -5.85
N PRO A 72 -17.08 -11.80 -6.92
CA PRO A 72 -15.71 -11.57 -7.37
C PRO A 72 -15.43 -10.09 -7.64
N ILE A 73 -14.20 -9.67 -7.41
CA ILE A 73 -13.68 -8.34 -7.77
C ILE A 73 -12.69 -8.52 -8.90
N GLU A 74 -12.81 -7.69 -9.91
CA GLU A 74 -11.95 -7.72 -11.09
C GLU A 74 -10.51 -7.31 -10.77
N THR A 75 -9.60 -7.72 -11.64
CA THR A 75 -8.20 -7.27 -11.61
C THR A 75 -8.12 -5.76 -11.64
N VAL A 76 -7.09 -5.21 -11.02
CA VAL A 76 -6.91 -3.77 -10.87
C VAL A 76 -5.78 -3.29 -11.77
N SER A 77 -6.10 -2.40 -12.71
CA SER A 77 -5.12 -1.66 -13.51
C SER A 77 -5.18 -0.20 -13.12
N LEU A 78 -4.05 0.40 -12.81
CA LEU A 78 -4.00 1.82 -12.44
C LEU A 78 -2.74 2.47 -12.98
N THR A 79 -2.84 3.78 -13.21
CA THR A 79 -1.71 4.63 -13.58
C THR A 79 -1.29 5.44 -12.36
N ILE A 80 -0.03 5.31 -11.98
CA ILE A 80 0.59 6.08 -10.90
C ILE A 80 1.19 7.34 -11.51
N ASP A 81 0.50 8.46 -11.39
CA ASP A 81 0.80 9.70 -12.10
C ASP A 81 0.76 10.94 -11.20
N GLU A 82 0.60 10.76 -9.89
CA GLU A 82 0.51 11.85 -8.93
C GLU A 82 1.54 11.69 -7.82
N LEU A 83 2.24 12.79 -7.52
CA LEU A 83 3.13 12.89 -6.38
C LEU A 83 2.43 13.72 -5.30
N GLY A 84 2.41 13.20 -4.08
CA GLY A 84 1.82 13.89 -2.94
C GLY A 84 2.75 13.96 -1.74
N TYR A 85 2.53 14.97 -0.91
CA TYR A 85 3.25 15.15 0.32
C TYR A 85 2.29 15.46 1.47
N TRP A 86 2.26 14.58 2.46
CA TRP A 86 1.49 14.79 3.69
C TRP A 86 2.43 15.35 4.77
N GLN A 87 2.47 16.65 4.87
CA GLN A 87 3.38 17.39 5.74
C GLN A 87 3.30 16.95 7.21
N ARG A 88 2.08 16.79 7.74
CA ARG A 88 1.88 16.40 9.13
C ARG A 88 2.47 15.04 9.45
N GLN A 89 2.32 14.07 8.56
CA GLN A 89 2.84 12.72 8.71
C GLN A 89 4.30 12.59 8.24
N GLY A 90 4.80 13.56 7.49
CA GLY A 90 6.13 13.51 6.88
C GLY A 90 6.25 12.43 5.81
N ILE A 91 5.20 12.22 5.03
CA ILE A 91 5.14 11.15 4.01
C ILE A 91 5.14 11.76 2.63
N LEU A 92 6.13 11.38 1.83
CA LEU A 92 6.15 11.62 0.39
C LEU A 92 5.69 10.36 -0.31
N TRP A 93 4.69 10.46 -1.17
CA TRP A 93 4.02 9.31 -1.77
C TRP A 93 3.72 9.51 -3.26
N LEU A 94 3.55 8.40 -3.96
CA LEU A 94 2.99 8.31 -5.31
C LEU A 94 1.61 7.70 -5.27
N GLY A 95 0.74 8.13 -6.16
CA GLY A 95 -0.59 7.55 -6.31
C GLY A 95 -1.23 7.83 -7.65
N PRO A 96 -2.40 7.27 -7.89
CA PRO A 96 -3.18 7.54 -9.07
C PRO A 96 -3.97 8.85 -8.89
N SER A 97 -4.05 9.66 -9.96
CA SER A 97 -4.96 10.80 -9.99
C SER A 97 -6.43 10.36 -10.08
N ARG A 98 -6.65 9.17 -10.65
CA ARG A 98 -7.97 8.53 -10.72
C ARG A 98 -7.88 7.13 -10.11
N CYS A 99 -8.66 6.91 -9.05
CA CYS A 99 -8.77 5.58 -8.43
C CYS A 99 -9.72 4.71 -9.26
N PRO A 100 -9.27 3.55 -9.77
CA PRO A 100 -10.17 2.62 -10.46
C PRO A 100 -11.33 2.19 -9.55
N PRO A 101 -12.56 2.04 -10.08
CA PRO A 101 -13.69 1.60 -9.27
C PRO A 101 -13.45 0.25 -8.57
N GLU A 102 -12.77 -0.68 -9.24
CA GLU A 102 -12.45 -2.01 -8.70
C GLU A 102 -11.56 -1.89 -7.45
N LEU A 103 -10.60 -0.97 -7.47
CA LEU A 103 -9.71 -0.72 -6.35
C LEU A 103 -10.46 -0.13 -5.16
N GLN A 104 -11.30 0.86 -5.40
CA GLN A 104 -12.15 1.46 -4.36
C GLN A 104 -13.10 0.42 -3.76
N GLN A 105 -13.71 -0.40 -4.61
CA GLN A 105 -14.61 -1.47 -4.20
C GLN A 105 -13.90 -2.50 -3.32
N LEU A 106 -12.69 -2.92 -3.72
CA LEU A 106 -11.88 -3.86 -2.96
C LEU A 106 -11.52 -3.31 -1.58
N ALA A 107 -11.01 -2.08 -1.53
CA ALA A 107 -10.64 -1.43 -0.26
C ALA A 107 -11.85 -1.30 0.69
N ASN A 108 -12.99 -0.86 0.17
CA ASN A 108 -14.22 -0.71 0.96
C ASN A 108 -14.71 -2.06 1.50
N ARG A 109 -14.66 -3.10 0.68
CA ARG A 109 -15.07 -4.45 1.08
C ARG A 109 -14.21 -4.99 2.21
N LEU A 110 -12.88 -4.89 2.06
CA LEU A 110 -11.93 -5.35 3.07
C LEU A 110 -12.06 -4.57 4.38
N LYS A 111 -12.26 -3.27 4.31
CA LYS A 111 -12.54 -2.43 5.48
C LYS A 111 -13.81 -2.90 6.21
N GLY A 112 -14.88 -3.15 5.47
CA GLY A 112 -16.13 -3.64 6.05
C GLY A 112 -16.00 -5.00 6.70
N LEU A 113 -15.30 -5.95 6.09
CA LEU A 113 -15.05 -7.27 6.65
C LEU A 113 -14.17 -7.19 7.90
N GLY A 114 -13.17 -6.33 7.89
CA GLY A 114 -12.28 -6.11 9.03
C GLY A 114 -13.02 -5.55 10.25
N SER A 115 -13.93 -4.61 10.05
CA SER A 115 -14.71 -4.01 11.14
C SER A 115 -15.58 -5.05 11.85
N ARG A 116 -16.09 -6.05 11.14
CA ARG A 116 -16.92 -7.12 11.69
C ARG A 116 -16.15 -8.09 12.59
N VAL A 117 -14.84 -8.16 12.47
CA VAL A 117 -13.99 -9.00 13.33
C VAL A 117 -13.26 -8.18 14.41
N GLY A 118 -13.61 -6.91 14.56
CA GLY A 118 -13.05 -6.03 15.58
C GLY A 118 -11.70 -5.41 15.20
N GLY A 119 -11.36 -5.36 13.92
CA GLY A 119 -10.24 -4.61 13.42
C GLY A 119 -10.42 -3.11 13.66
N LYS A 120 -9.35 -2.42 14.05
CA LYS A 120 -9.38 -0.96 14.18
C LYS A 120 -9.60 -0.33 12.82
N GLN A 121 -10.69 0.42 12.68
CA GLN A 121 -10.96 1.19 11.48
C GLN A 121 -10.69 2.66 11.77
N ASP A 122 -9.98 3.33 10.88
CA ASP A 122 -9.97 4.77 10.87
C ASP A 122 -11.13 5.30 10.02
N ASN A 123 -11.59 6.50 10.31
CA ASN A 123 -12.68 7.14 9.57
C ASN A 123 -12.19 7.84 8.30
N LYS A 124 -10.92 7.64 7.92
CA LYS A 124 -10.34 8.28 6.74
C LYS A 124 -10.86 7.63 5.46
N LEU A 125 -11.08 8.46 4.46
CA LEU A 125 -11.35 7.98 3.12
C LEU A 125 -10.14 7.25 2.56
N PHE A 126 -10.40 6.17 1.82
CA PHE A 126 -9.34 5.42 1.14
C PHE A 126 -8.62 6.32 0.12
N ARG A 127 -7.31 6.37 0.20
CA ARG A 127 -6.44 7.04 -0.76
C ARG A 127 -5.33 6.07 -1.17
N ALA A 128 -5.39 5.57 -2.40
CA ALA A 128 -4.34 4.70 -2.92
C ALA A 128 -3.02 5.45 -3.01
N HIS A 129 -1.97 4.90 -2.41
CA HIS A 129 -0.64 5.51 -2.46
C HIS A 129 0.47 4.49 -2.19
N ILE A 130 1.63 4.78 -2.75
CA ILE A 130 2.89 4.08 -2.48
C ILE A 130 3.78 5.06 -1.74
N THR A 131 4.16 4.73 -0.51
CA THR A 131 5.05 5.59 0.29
C THR A 131 6.47 5.48 -0.23
N LEU A 132 7.07 6.61 -0.59
CA LEU A 132 8.44 6.71 -1.07
C LEU A 132 9.44 7.04 0.03
N PHE A 133 9.08 8.00 0.89
CA PHE A 133 9.89 8.46 2.01
C PHE A 133 9.01 8.65 3.24
N ARG A 134 9.60 8.33 4.39
CA ARG A 134 9.04 8.64 5.71
C ARG A 134 9.90 9.69 6.42
N ARG A 135 9.36 10.30 7.47
CA ARG A 135 10.06 11.34 8.25
C ARG A 135 10.62 12.46 7.37
N CYS A 136 9.88 12.79 6.32
CA CYS A 136 10.22 13.89 5.42
C CYS A 136 9.76 15.21 6.07
N LYS A 137 10.71 15.92 6.67
CA LYS A 137 10.41 17.10 7.49
C LYS A 137 10.19 18.36 6.66
N LEU A 138 10.72 18.39 5.44
CA LEU A 138 10.64 19.54 4.55
C LEU A 138 9.92 19.13 3.26
N PRO A 139 9.19 20.05 2.61
CA PRO A 139 8.63 19.79 1.30
C PRO A 139 9.70 19.36 0.31
N PRO A 140 9.46 18.31 -0.49
CA PRO A 140 10.43 17.87 -1.48
C PRO A 140 10.53 18.89 -2.63
N PRO A 141 11.69 18.94 -3.33
CA PRO A 141 11.78 19.68 -4.58
C PRO A 141 10.88 19.02 -5.64
N PRO A 142 10.51 19.74 -6.70
CA PRO A 142 9.78 19.12 -7.81
C PRO A 142 10.64 18.03 -8.47
N PRO A 143 10.01 16.94 -8.94
CA PRO A 143 10.75 15.88 -9.63
C PRO A 143 11.29 16.37 -10.99
N LEU A 144 12.33 15.70 -11.49
CA LEU A 144 12.88 16.01 -12.82
C LEU A 144 11.89 15.68 -13.94
N GLU A 145 11.15 14.62 -13.77
CA GLU A 145 10.11 14.18 -14.71
C GLU A 145 8.83 13.86 -13.93
N PRO A 146 7.64 14.15 -14.48
CA PRO A 146 6.39 13.72 -13.85
C PRO A 146 6.35 12.19 -13.69
N PRO A 147 5.79 11.68 -12.59
CA PRO A 147 5.64 10.24 -12.46
C PRO A 147 4.60 9.70 -13.46
N ASP A 148 4.89 8.55 -14.06
CA ASP A 148 3.98 7.86 -14.97
C ASP A 148 4.33 6.37 -14.97
N PHE A 149 3.63 5.59 -14.13
CA PHE A 149 3.85 4.15 -13.99
C PHE A 149 2.53 3.42 -14.17
N SER A 150 2.53 2.38 -15.00
CA SER A 150 1.37 1.51 -15.18
C SER A 150 1.53 0.28 -14.31
N LEU A 151 0.55 0.04 -13.44
CA LEU A 151 0.51 -1.13 -12.56
C LEU A 151 -0.71 -1.98 -12.90
N HIS A 152 -0.52 -3.31 -12.85
CA HIS A 152 -1.59 -4.27 -13.03
C HIS A 152 -1.51 -5.32 -11.93
N HIS A 153 -2.61 -5.49 -11.19
CA HIS A 153 -2.68 -6.39 -10.05
C HIS A 153 -3.72 -7.48 -10.30
N ARG A 154 -3.29 -8.73 -10.20
CA ARG A 154 -4.12 -9.94 -10.34
C ARG A 154 -4.48 -10.58 -9.01
N ASP A 155 -3.90 -10.09 -7.94
CA ASP A 155 -4.12 -10.58 -6.58
C ASP A 155 -3.88 -9.48 -5.55
N PHE A 156 -4.27 -9.77 -4.33
CA PHE A 156 -3.92 -8.96 -3.17
C PHE A 156 -3.52 -9.87 -2.02
N VAL A 157 -2.91 -9.30 -0.99
CA VAL A 157 -2.33 -10.05 0.13
C VAL A 157 -2.76 -9.50 1.47
N LEU A 158 -2.72 -10.36 2.47
CA LEU A 158 -2.69 -9.98 3.88
C LEU A 158 -1.24 -10.03 4.34
N LEU A 159 -0.73 -8.91 4.85
CA LEU A 159 0.63 -8.76 5.33
C LEU A 159 0.66 -8.61 6.85
N GLU A 160 1.67 -9.19 7.46
CA GLU A 160 2.07 -8.91 8.84
C GLU A 160 3.23 -7.94 8.84
N SER A 161 3.12 -6.88 9.64
CA SER A 161 4.20 -5.92 9.86
C SER A 161 5.06 -6.39 11.03
N CYS A 162 6.32 -6.63 10.77
CA CYS A 162 7.30 -7.07 11.77
C CYS A 162 8.38 -6.00 11.94
N GLN A 163 8.59 -5.58 13.20
CA GLN A 163 9.64 -4.63 13.55
C GLN A 163 10.92 -5.42 13.87
N GLY A 164 11.99 -5.14 13.15
CA GLY A 164 13.29 -5.77 13.35
C GLY A 164 14.41 -4.76 13.61
N LYS A 165 15.62 -5.26 13.84
CA LYS A 165 16.82 -4.43 14.04
C LYS A 165 17.16 -3.53 12.85
N ARG A 166 16.77 -3.93 11.64
CA ARG A 166 17.01 -3.21 10.37
C ARG A 166 15.79 -2.44 9.88
N GLY A 167 14.76 -2.26 10.73
CA GLY A 167 13.52 -1.58 10.39
C GLY A 167 12.36 -2.55 10.19
N VAL A 168 11.31 -2.06 9.51
CA VAL A 168 10.08 -2.81 9.27
C VAL A 168 10.26 -3.78 8.10
N SER A 169 9.78 -5.00 8.26
CA SER A 169 9.60 -5.98 7.18
C SER A 169 8.17 -6.46 7.14
N TYR A 170 7.72 -6.92 5.97
CA TYR A 170 6.37 -7.42 5.76
C TYR A 170 6.40 -8.87 5.35
N HIS A 171 5.56 -9.69 5.99
CA HIS A 171 5.43 -11.11 5.70
C HIS A 171 4.04 -11.41 5.17
N THR A 172 3.96 -12.09 4.04
CA THR A 172 2.69 -12.51 3.44
C THR A 172 2.09 -13.65 4.25
N LEU A 173 0.90 -13.43 4.78
CA LEU A 173 0.14 -14.43 5.51
C LEU A 173 -0.80 -15.20 4.59
N GLN A 174 -1.43 -14.53 3.64
CA GLN A 174 -2.34 -15.13 2.67
C GLN A 174 -2.47 -14.26 1.43
N ARG A 175 -2.79 -14.90 0.30
CA ARG A 175 -2.98 -14.27 -1.00
C ARG A 175 -4.32 -14.71 -1.59
N TRP A 176 -5.03 -13.76 -2.20
CA TRP A 176 -6.29 -14.03 -2.91
C TRP A 176 -6.21 -13.53 -4.34
N PRO A 177 -6.68 -14.34 -5.30
CA PRO A 177 -6.76 -13.90 -6.68
C PRO A 177 -7.91 -12.93 -6.90
N LEU A 178 -7.73 -12.01 -7.82
CA LEU A 178 -8.78 -11.18 -8.39
C LEU A 178 -9.31 -11.87 -9.66
N SER A 179 -10.54 -11.56 -10.01
CA SER A 179 -11.19 -12.16 -11.19
C SER A 179 -10.63 -11.54 -12.47
N ALA A 180 -10.27 -12.38 -13.39
CA ALA A 180 -9.75 -11.91 -14.69
C ALA A 180 -10.86 -11.26 -15.55
#